data_86424a88be19f1fe382b189ea12342a5
#
_entry.id   86424a88be19f1fe382b189ea12342a5
#
_cell.length_a   1.000
_cell.length_b   1.000
_cell.length_c   1.000
_cell.angle_alpha   90.00
_cell.angle_beta   90.00
_cell.angle_gamma   90.00
#
_symmetry.space_group_name_H-M   'P 1'
#
loop_
_entity.id
_entity.type
_entity.pdbx_description
1 polymer ?
#
loop_
_entity_poly.entity_id
_entity_poly.type
_entity_poly.pdbx_seq_one_letter_code
_entity_poly.pdbx_strand_id
1 'polypeptide(L)'
;STQGVSSAASDVYKRQVSADDEANTITVDGKTLKIYAVKDANDCPWGELGVDVVLECTGFYCSKDKAQAHINAGAKKVVISAPAGNDLPTIVYSVNEKTLTADDKIISAASCTTNCLAPMAKALNDYAPIQSGIMSTIHAYTGDQMILDGPHRKGDLRRARAGAANIVPNSTGAAKAIGLVIPELNGKLIGSAQRVPVPTGSTTILTAVVKGADVTKEGINAAMKAAASESFGYNEDAIVSSDVIGMRFGSLFDATQTMVAKIADDLYEVQVVSWYDNENSYTSQMVRTIKYFAEI
;
A
#
# COMPACT_ATOMS: atom_id res chain seq x y z
N SER A 1 24.42 -1.55 19.46
CA SER A 1 23.63 -2.56 18.79
C SER A 1 22.44 -1.90 18.10
N THR A 2 22.20 -2.24 16.86
CA THR A 2 21.11 -1.71 16.03
C THR A 2 19.81 -2.50 16.21
N GLN A 3 19.73 -3.36 17.18
CA GLN A 3 18.51 -4.11 17.48
C GLN A 3 17.41 -3.16 17.93
N GLY A 4 16.26 -3.26 17.30
CA GLY A 4 15.08 -2.42 17.56
C GLY A 4 15.01 -1.12 16.78
N VAL A 5 15.93 -0.87 15.86
CA VAL A 5 15.85 0.24 14.91
C VAL A 5 15.16 -0.25 13.63
N SER A 6 14.46 0.65 12.92
CA SER A 6 13.77 0.30 11.68
C SER A 6 14.67 -0.42 10.67
N SER A 7 14.10 -1.21 9.78
CA SER A 7 14.83 -1.90 8.72
C SER A 7 15.68 -0.91 7.88
N ALA A 8 15.19 0.31 7.68
CA ALA A 8 15.93 1.38 7.04
C ALA A 8 17.22 1.73 7.79
N ALA A 9 17.18 1.83 9.12
CA ALA A 9 18.37 2.11 9.91
C ALA A 9 19.37 0.94 9.92
N SER A 10 18.90 -0.31 9.88
CA SER A 10 19.78 -1.47 9.75
C SER A 10 20.46 -1.54 8.37
N ASP A 11 19.79 -1.08 7.33
CA ASP A 11 20.36 -0.98 5.99
C ASP A 11 21.45 0.11 5.89
N VAL A 12 21.28 1.23 6.58
CA VAL A 12 22.31 2.28 6.68
C VAL A 12 23.62 1.73 7.26
N TYR A 13 23.55 0.84 8.22
CA TYR A 13 24.77 0.21 8.77
C TYR A 13 25.40 -0.85 7.87
N LYS A 14 24.63 -1.44 6.98
CA LYS A 14 25.10 -2.47 6.05
C LYS A 14 25.62 -1.89 4.74
N ARG A 15 25.27 -0.64 4.44
CA ARG A 15 25.62 0.04 3.20
C ARG A 15 26.52 1.24 3.51
N GLN A 16 27.52 1.43 2.67
CA GLN A 16 28.34 2.64 2.75
C GLN A 16 27.57 3.79 2.11
N VAL A 17 27.32 4.82 2.91
CA VAL A 17 26.65 6.05 2.46
C VAL A 17 27.57 7.22 2.76
N SER A 18 27.84 8.06 1.76
CA SER A 18 28.54 9.33 1.91
C SER A 18 27.77 10.44 1.21
N ALA A 19 27.94 11.67 1.66
CA ALA A 19 27.37 12.86 1.04
C ALA A 19 28.48 13.84 0.66
N ASP A 20 28.24 14.59 -0.39
CA ASP A 20 29.04 15.71 -0.83
C ASP A 20 28.12 16.91 -1.01
N ASP A 21 28.21 17.85 -0.06
CA ASP A 21 27.34 19.03 -0.01
C ASP A 21 27.70 20.04 -1.13
N GLU A 22 28.97 20.12 -1.55
CA GLU A 22 29.38 21.02 -2.64
C GLU A 22 28.89 20.50 -3.99
N ALA A 23 28.99 19.20 -4.22
CA ALA A 23 28.52 18.56 -5.43
C ALA A 23 27.00 18.31 -5.42
N ASN A 24 26.31 18.47 -4.29
CA ASN A 24 24.91 18.06 -4.07
C ASN A 24 24.67 16.61 -4.47
N THR A 25 25.43 15.68 -3.89
CA THR A 25 25.33 14.26 -4.20
C THR A 25 25.29 13.39 -2.95
N ILE A 26 24.63 12.24 -3.09
CA ILE A 26 24.73 11.12 -2.14
C ILE A 26 25.29 9.92 -2.88
N THR A 27 26.28 9.27 -2.29
CA THR A 27 26.82 8.00 -2.81
C THR A 27 26.38 6.85 -1.91
N VAL A 28 25.74 5.85 -2.50
CA VAL A 28 25.26 4.64 -1.81
C VAL A 28 25.88 3.44 -2.50
N ASP A 29 26.68 2.64 -1.78
CA ASP A 29 27.35 1.44 -2.31
C ASP A 29 28.14 1.75 -3.60
N GLY A 30 28.84 2.89 -3.64
CA GLY A 30 29.64 3.34 -4.79
C GLY A 30 28.82 3.95 -5.94
N LYS A 31 27.49 4.01 -5.85
CA LYS A 31 26.63 4.70 -6.83
C LYS A 31 26.32 6.10 -6.38
N THR A 32 26.78 7.09 -7.14
CA THR A 32 26.53 8.50 -6.87
C THR A 32 25.19 8.95 -7.46
N LEU A 33 24.36 9.55 -6.62
CA LEU A 33 23.06 10.11 -6.95
C LEU A 33 23.12 11.63 -6.82
N LYS A 34 22.67 12.35 -7.84
CA LYS A 34 22.55 13.81 -7.80
C LYS A 34 21.28 14.20 -7.02
N ILE A 35 21.40 15.22 -6.18
CA ILE A 35 20.30 15.82 -5.45
C ILE A 35 19.93 17.15 -6.11
N TYR A 36 18.66 17.38 -6.27
CA TYR A 36 18.08 18.62 -6.79
C TYR A 36 17.14 19.23 -5.75
N ALA A 37 17.23 20.55 -5.55
CA ALA A 37 16.34 21.30 -4.67
C ALA A 37 15.49 22.24 -5.53
N VAL A 38 14.53 21.67 -6.27
CA VAL A 38 13.64 22.40 -7.17
C VAL A 38 12.26 22.49 -6.54
N LYS A 39 11.71 23.71 -6.48
CA LYS A 39 10.43 23.98 -5.78
C LYS A 39 9.21 23.56 -6.61
N ASP A 40 9.24 23.83 -7.92
CA ASP A 40 8.15 23.49 -8.84
C ASP A 40 8.55 22.31 -9.70
N ALA A 41 7.69 21.31 -9.78
CA ALA A 41 7.94 20.11 -10.56
C ALA A 41 8.11 20.40 -12.07
N ASN A 42 7.52 21.47 -12.60
CA ASN A 42 7.71 21.88 -14.00
C ASN A 42 9.16 22.29 -14.31
N ASP A 43 9.92 22.72 -13.30
CA ASP A 43 11.31 23.19 -13.44
C ASP A 43 12.34 22.07 -13.18
N CYS A 44 11.88 20.86 -12.89
CA CYS A 44 12.76 19.72 -12.69
C CYS A 44 13.46 19.32 -14.00
N PRO A 45 14.75 18.92 -13.96
CA PRO A 45 15.51 18.63 -15.19
C PRO A 45 15.25 17.22 -15.75
N TRP A 46 14.01 16.73 -15.72
CA TRP A 46 13.70 15.35 -16.12
C TRP A 46 14.03 15.06 -17.57
N GLY A 47 13.73 15.99 -18.48
CA GLY A 47 14.05 15.86 -19.89
C GLY A 47 15.56 15.86 -20.17
N GLU A 48 16.32 16.77 -19.52
CA GLU A 48 17.78 16.84 -19.62
C GLU A 48 18.45 15.56 -19.12
N LEU A 49 17.92 14.99 -18.02
CA LEU A 49 18.43 13.77 -17.42
C LEU A 49 17.95 12.48 -18.12
N GLY A 50 17.04 12.59 -19.08
CA GLY A 50 16.45 11.45 -19.78
C GLY A 50 15.65 10.52 -18.87
N VAL A 51 14.92 11.07 -17.87
CA VAL A 51 14.19 10.28 -16.88
C VAL A 51 13.01 9.54 -17.51
N ASP A 52 13.01 8.22 -17.40
CA ASP A 52 11.93 7.37 -17.87
C ASP A 52 10.70 7.43 -16.96
N VAL A 53 10.90 7.27 -15.66
CA VAL A 53 9.81 7.25 -14.67
C VAL A 53 10.14 8.15 -13.48
N VAL A 54 9.26 9.08 -13.15
CA VAL A 54 9.29 9.84 -11.91
C VAL A 54 8.42 9.15 -10.88
N LEU A 55 8.97 8.94 -9.68
CA LEU A 55 8.21 8.54 -8.51
C LEU A 55 7.84 9.78 -7.69
N GLU A 56 6.54 10.11 -7.67
CA GLU A 56 5.99 11.24 -6.92
C GLU A 56 5.70 10.81 -5.46
N CYS A 57 6.53 11.29 -4.53
CA CYS A 57 6.42 10.96 -3.09
C CYS A 57 6.20 12.20 -2.22
N THR A 58 6.03 13.40 -2.80
CA THR A 58 5.95 14.65 -2.03
C THR A 58 4.60 14.84 -1.34
N GLY A 59 3.56 14.20 -1.85
CA GLY A 59 2.18 14.41 -1.41
C GLY A 59 1.51 15.69 -1.94
N PHE A 60 2.21 16.48 -2.78
CA PHE A 60 1.66 17.71 -3.38
C PHE A 60 1.05 17.47 -4.77
N TYR A 61 1.62 16.56 -5.55
CA TYR A 61 1.22 16.28 -6.93
C TYR A 61 0.36 15.01 -7.03
N CYS A 62 -0.54 14.80 -6.06
CA CYS A 62 -1.38 13.61 -5.94
C CYS A 62 -2.69 13.71 -6.73
N SER A 63 -2.64 14.13 -7.99
CA SER A 63 -3.74 14.07 -8.97
C SER A 63 -3.16 14.08 -10.37
N LYS A 64 -3.92 13.64 -11.36
CA LYS A 64 -3.50 13.63 -12.76
C LYS A 64 -3.02 15.01 -13.23
N ASP A 65 -3.85 16.04 -13.00
CA ASP A 65 -3.54 17.40 -13.42
C ASP A 65 -2.27 17.96 -12.78
N LYS A 66 -2.08 17.71 -11.48
CA LYS A 66 -0.87 18.17 -10.77
C LYS A 66 0.37 17.40 -11.21
N ALA A 67 0.28 16.08 -11.31
CA ALA A 67 1.40 15.23 -11.72
C ALA A 67 1.83 15.48 -13.19
N GLN A 68 0.96 16.10 -13.98
CA GLN A 68 1.30 16.55 -15.35
C GLN A 68 2.52 17.47 -15.36
N ALA A 69 2.82 18.20 -14.27
CA ALA A 69 4.01 19.02 -14.14
C ALA A 69 5.32 18.23 -14.38
N HIS A 70 5.40 17.00 -13.91
CA HIS A 70 6.56 16.14 -14.16
C HIS A 70 6.68 15.72 -15.66
N ILE A 71 5.56 15.48 -16.32
CA ILE A 71 5.53 15.19 -17.76
C ILE A 71 5.96 16.44 -18.55
N ASN A 72 5.47 17.63 -18.16
CA ASN A 72 5.86 18.90 -18.78
C ASN A 72 7.38 19.16 -18.64
N ALA A 73 7.96 18.75 -17.51
CA ALA A 73 9.39 18.81 -17.25
C ALA A 73 10.22 17.76 -18.00
N GLY A 74 9.58 16.89 -18.80
CA GLY A 74 10.24 15.94 -19.70
C GLY A 74 10.34 14.50 -19.19
N ALA A 75 9.70 14.15 -18.08
CA ALA A 75 9.56 12.76 -17.66
C ALA A 75 8.66 11.99 -18.65
N LYS A 76 8.98 10.74 -18.96
CA LYS A 76 8.15 9.93 -19.86
C LYS A 76 6.91 9.39 -19.15
N LYS A 77 7.03 9.01 -17.87
CA LYS A 77 5.97 8.43 -17.04
C LYS A 77 6.07 8.92 -15.59
N VAL A 78 4.95 8.88 -14.87
CA VAL A 78 4.87 9.24 -13.44
C VAL A 78 4.11 8.18 -12.67
N VAL A 79 4.66 7.74 -11.55
CA VAL A 79 3.99 6.89 -10.56
C VAL A 79 3.76 7.71 -9.30
N ILE A 80 2.51 7.92 -8.92
CA ILE A 80 2.14 8.63 -7.69
C ILE A 80 2.09 7.64 -6.54
N SER A 81 2.91 7.87 -5.50
CA SER A 81 2.99 7.05 -4.29
C SER A 81 1.88 7.38 -3.28
N ALA A 82 0.65 7.53 -3.76
CA ALA A 82 -0.53 7.84 -2.96
C ALA A 82 -1.81 7.59 -3.76
N PRO A 83 -2.99 7.46 -3.12
CA PRO A 83 -4.27 7.56 -3.81
C PRO A 83 -4.39 8.92 -4.52
N ALA A 84 -4.76 8.93 -5.80
CA ALA A 84 -4.62 10.10 -6.67
C ALA A 84 -5.90 10.47 -7.45
N GLY A 85 -7.07 10.11 -6.95
CA GLY A 85 -8.36 10.38 -7.61
C GLY A 85 -8.85 9.21 -8.46
N ASN A 86 -9.86 9.46 -9.31
CA ASN A 86 -10.53 8.44 -10.11
C ASN A 86 -10.33 8.65 -11.62
N ASP A 87 -9.52 9.63 -12.00
CA ASP A 87 -9.28 10.06 -13.38
C ASP A 87 -7.97 9.53 -13.97
N LEU A 88 -7.31 8.64 -13.23
CA LEU A 88 -6.10 7.94 -13.64
C LEU A 88 -6.10 6.49 -13.12
N PRO A 89 -5.36 5.57 -13.76
CA PRO A 89 -5.28 4.20 -13.31
C PRO A 89 -4.73 4.10 -11.88
N THR A 90 -5.43 3.35 -11.03
CA THR A 90 -4.95 2.97 -9.69
C THR A 90 -4.55 1.51 -9.71
N ILE A 91 -3.27 1.23 -9.46
CA ILE A 91 -2.66 -0.08 -9.67
C ILE A 91 -2.25 -0.72 -8.36
N VAL A 92 -2.62 -1.99 -8.23
CA VAL A 92 -2.07 -2.94 -7.26
C VAL A 92 -1.43 -4.08 -8.05
N TYR A 93 -0.12 -4.20 -7.95
CA TYR A 93 0.64 -5.23 -8.66
C TYR A 93 0.17 -6.65 -8.28
N SER A 94 0.08 -7.56 -9.23
CA SER A 94 -0.53 -8.90 -9.17
C SER A 94 -2.05 -8.93 -9.05
N VAL A 95 -2.74 -7.77 -9.17
CA VAL A 95 -4.20 -7.71 -9.19
C VAL A 95 -4.71 -7.12 -10.50
N ASN A 96 -4.24 -5.93 -10.87
CA ASN A 96 -4.74 -5.22 -12.06
C ASN A 96 -3.66 -4.52 -12.91
N GLU A 97 -2.37 -4.78 -12.71
CA GLU A 97 -1.29 -4.17 -13.49
C GLU A 97 -1.44 -4.40 -15.00
N LYS A 98 -2.06 -5.50 -15.39
CA LYS A 98 -2.29 -5.87 -16.80
C LYS A 98 -3.35 -5.01 -17.50
N THR A 99 -4.04 -4.15 -16.75
CA THR A 99 -4.96 -3.17 -17.34
C THR A 99 -4.25 -1.95 -17.93
N LEU A 100 -2.97 -1.76 -17.57
CA LEU A 100 -2.15 -0.67 -18.11
C LEU A 100 -1.81 -0.88 -19.58
N THR A 101 -1.70 0.24 -20.27
CA THR A 101 -1.33 0.32 -21.70
C THR A 101 -0.14 1.26 -21.86
N ALA A 102 0.50 1.23 -23.03
CA ALA A 102 1.60 2.13 -23.39
C ALA A 102 1.18 3.62 -23.46
N ASP A 103 -0.12 3.89 -23.57
CA ASP A 103 -0.67 5.26 -23.60
C ASP A 103 -0.79 5.88 -22.21
N ASP A 104 -0.79 5.05 -21.17
CA ASP A 104 -0.82 5.54 -19.78
C ASP A 104 0.50 6.24 -19.47
N LYS A 105 0.42 7.48 -18.96
CA LYS A 105 1.59 8.28 -18.59
C LYS A 105 1.68 8.56 -17.10
N ILE A 106 0.54 8.60 -16.42
CA ILE A 106 0.45 8.91 -14.98
C ILE A 106 -0.45 7.89 -14.31
N ILE A 107 0.07 7.21 -13.29
CA ILE A 107 -0.66 6.20 -12.53
C ILE A 107 -0.52 6.42 -11.02
N SER A 108 -1.43 5.85 -10.25
CA SER A 108 -1.33 5.74 -8.79
C SER A 108 -0.94 4.32 -8.40
N ALA A 109 0.04 4.18 -7.50
CA ALA A 109 0.36 2.90 -6.85
C ALA A 109 -0.53 2.60 -5.63
N ALA A 110 -1.67 3.29 -5.51
CA ALA A 110 -2.63 3.15 -4.41
C ALA A 110 -2.03 3.49 -3.03
N SER A 111 -2.46 2.80 -1.98
CA SER A 111 -1.93 2.91 -0.62
C SER A 111 -1.45 1.56 -0.10
N CYS A 112 -0.69 1.56 1.00
CA CYS A 112 -0.25 0.32 1.65
C CYS A 112 -1.43 -0.58 2.03
N THR A 113 -2.48 0.00 2.59
CA THR A 113 -3.71 -0.73 2.96
C THR A 113 -4.44 -1.29 1.74
N THR A 114 -4.52 -0.54 0.63
CA THR A 114 -5.14 -1.03 -0.62
C THR A 114 -4.32 -2.19 -1.21
N ASN A 115 -2.99 -2.10 -1.17
CA ASN A 115 -2.11 -3.17 -1.63
C ASN A 115 -2.21 -4.45 -0.77
N CYS A 116 -2.56 -4.31 0.52
CA CYS A 116 -2.86 -5.46 1.38
C CYS A 116 -4.26 -6.04 1.12
N LEU A 117 -5.27 -5.18 1.02
CA LEU A 117 -6.67 -5.59 0.87
C LEU A 117 -6.96 -6.25 -0.49
N ALA A 118 -6.44 -5.69 -1.58
CA ALA A 118 -6.87 -6.05 -2.92
C ALA A 118 -6.61 -7.52 -3.29
N PRO A 119 -5.42 -8.11 -3.11
CA PRO A 119 -5.20 -9.51 -3.45
C PRO A 119 -6.05 -10.47 -2.61
N MET A 120 -6.22 -10.19 -1.31
CA MET A 120 -7.08 -10.98 -0.43
C MET A 120 -8.56 -10.87 -0.83
N ALA A 121 -9.05 -9.66 -1.09
CA ALA A 121 -10.43 -9.44 -1.53
C ALA A 121 -10.71 -10.06 -2.90
N LYS A 122 -9.73 -10.02 -3.82
CA LYS A 122 -9.84 -10.66 -5.14
C LYS A 122 -9.95 -12.18 -4.99
N ALA A 123 -9.04 -12.81 -4.26
CA ALA A 123 -9.04 -14.26 -4.06
C ALA A 123 -10.33 -14.75 -3.37
N LEU A 124 -10.84 -13.99 -2.38
CA LEU A 124 -12.13 -14.28 -1.75
C LEU A 124 -13.30 -14.14 -2.74
N ASN A 125 -13.34 -13.04 -3.51
CA ASN A 125 -14.41 -12.78 -4.47
C ASN A 125 -14.44 -13.79 -5.62
N ASP A 126 -13.28 -14.25 -6.05
CA ASP A 126 -13.13 -15.28 -7.09
C ASP A 126 -13.63 -16.66 -6.58
N TYR A 127 -13.42 -16.97 -5.29
CA TYR A 127 -13.90 -18.20 -4.65
C TYR A 127 -15.40 -18.14 -4.33
N ALA A 128 -15.84 -17.07 -3.71
CA ALA A 128 -17.23 -16.85 -3.31
C ALA A 128 -17.56 -15.34 -3.45
N PRO A 129 -18.41 -14.95 -4.42
CA PRO A 129 -18.67 -13.55 -4.73
C PRO A 129 -19.13 -12.72 -3.53
N ILE A 130 -18.38 -11.66 -3.22
CA ILE A 130 -18.67 -10.73 -2.15
C ILE A 130 -19.92 -9.92 -2.49
N GLN A 131 -20.89 -9.92 -1.58
CA GLN A 131 -22.13 -9.16 -1.68
C GLN A 131 -21.97 -7.79 -1.00
N SER A 132 -21.41 -7.78 0.20
CA SER A 132 -21.09 -6.59 0.98
C SER A 132 -20.00 -6.90 1.98
N GLY A 133 -19.33 -5.86 2.54
CA GLY A 133 -18.35 -6.10 3.57
C GLY A 133 -17.86 -4.85 4.26
N ILE A 134 -17.24 -5.06 5.40
CA ILE A 134 -16.56 -4.03 6.19
C ILE A 134 -15.09 -4.43 6.32
N MET A 135 -14.20 -3.57 5.86
CA MET A 135 -12.78 -3.73 6.16
C MET A 135 -12.38 -2.85 7.33
N SER A 136 -11.56 -3.39 8.22
CA SER A 136 -10.89 -2.63 9.26
C SER A 136 -9.39 -2.85 9.18
N THR A 137 -8.61 -1.78 9.23
CA THR A 137 -7.16 -1.94 9.37
C THR A 137 -6.72 -1.49 10.75
N ILE A 138 -5.97 -2.36 11.43
CA ILE A 138 -5.21 -2.03 12.62
C ILE A 138 -3.82 -1.63 12.13
N HIS A 139 -3.56 -0.34 12.14
CA HIS A 139 -2.44 0.25 11.40
C HIS A 139 -1.40 0.84 12.35
N ALA A 140 -0.14 0.61 12.07
CA ALA A 140 0.95 1.31 12.75
C ALA A 140 0.79 2.83 12.62
N TYR A 141 1.28 3.60 13.59
CA TYR A 141 1.31 5.04 13.44
C TYR A 141 2.29 5.47 12.34
N THR A 142 2.02 6.59 11.68
CA THR A 142 2.83 7.07 10.56
C THR A 142 3.10 8.57 10.70
N GLY A 143 4.04 9.11 9.91
CA GLY A 143 4.49 10.49 9.96
C GLY A 143 3.43 11.55 9.64
N ASP A 144 2.23 11.14 9.24
CA ASP A 144 1.09 12.05 9.10
C ASP A 144 0.37 12.34 10.42
N GLN A 145 0.68 11.60 11.49
CA GLN A 145 0.20 11.82 12.84
C GLN A 145 1.23 12.63 13.66
N MET A 146 0.75 13.25 14.74
CA MET A 146 1.65 13.82 15.73
C MET A 146 2.24 12.68 16.61
N ILE A 147 3.54 12.71 16.83
CA ILE A 147 4.22 11.74 17.73
C ILE A 147 3.91 12.07 19.19
N LEU A 148 3.99 13.37 19.54
CA LEU A 148 3.48 13.92 20.79
C LEU A 148 2.19 14.69 20.49
N ASP A 149 1.37 14.99 21.52
CA ASP A 149 0.21 15.86 21.37
C ASP A 149 0.62 17.22 20.78
N GLY A 150 -0.06 17.66 19.74
CA GLY A 150 0.24 18.91 19.09
C GLY A 150 -0.71 19.24 17.91
N PRO A 151 -0.68 20.47 17.40
CA PRO A 151 -1.57 20.87 16.32
C PRO A 151 -1.25 20.11 15.03
N HIS A 152 -2.25 19.41 14.51
CA HIS A 152 -2.14 18.69 13.24
C HIS A 152 -2.27 19.66 12.05
N ARG A 153 -1.45 19.45 11.00
CA ARG A 153 -1.36 20.35 9.82
C ARG A 153 -2.69 20.59 9.10
N LYS A 154 -3.62 19.63 9.16
CA LYS A 154 -4.94 19.68 8.52
C LYS A 154 -6.08 19.88 9.53
N GLY A 155 -5.77 20.20 10.80
CA GLY A 155 -6.76 20.40 11.85
C GLY A 155 -7.49 19.14 12.33
N ASP A 156 -6.98 17.95 12.02
CA ASP A 156 -7.55 16.68 12.49
C ASP A 156 -7.22 16.49 13.97
N LEU A 157 -8.24 16.61 14.84
CA LEU A 157 -8.08 16.54 16.29
C LEU A 157 -7.68 15.15 16.79
N ARG A 158 -7.99 14.08 16.08
CA ARG A 158 -7.56 12.72 16.44
C ARG A 158 -6.10 12.48 16.07
N ARG A 159 -5.68 12.90 14.88
CA ARG A 159 -4.27 12.81 14.43
C ARG A 159 -3.35 13.79 15.17
N ALA A 160 -3.92 14.76 15.88
CA ALA A 160 -3.22 15.69 16.78
C ALA A 160 -2.76 15.02 18.09
N ARG A 161 -3.32 13.85 18.43
CA ARG A 161 -2.99 13.13 19.66
C ARG A 161 -1.75 12.25 19.46
N ALA A 162 -0.97 12.11 20.53
CA ALA A 162 0.28 11.32 20.56
C ALA A 162 0.08 9.91 19.98
N GLY A 163 0.66 9.65 18.82
CA GLY A 163 0.49 8.40 18.08
C GLY A 163 1.04 7.18 18.80
N ALA A 164 2.13 7.36 19.56
CA ALA A 164 2.77 6.32 20.34
C ALA A 164 2.06 5.97 21.67
N ALA A 165 0.99 6.71 22.03
CA ALA A 165 0.29 6.56 23.31
C ALA A 165 -1.21 6.32 23.18
N ASN A 166 -1.76 6.34 21.95
CA ASN A 166 -3.20 6.29 21.73
C ASN A 166 -3.59 5.31 20.64
N ILE A 167 -4.78 4.71 20.78
CA ILE A 167 -5.52 4.13 19.65
C ILE A 167 -6.27 5.29 19.00
N VAL A 168 -5.96 5.58 17.73
CA VAL A 168 -6.50 6.73 17.00
C VAL A 168 -7.42 6.27 15.87
N PRO A 169 -8.76 6.40 16.02
CA PRO A 169 -9.70 6.08 14.95
C PRO A 169 -9.52 7.04 13.77
N ASN A 170 -9.45 6.48 12.57
CA ASN A 170 -9.26 7.22 11.32
C ASN A 170 -10.19 6.70 10.23
N SER A 171 -10.51 7.56 9.27
CA SER A 171 -11.07 7.13 8.01
C SER A 171 -9.97 6.48 7.14
N THR A 172 -10.34 5.55 6.28
CA THR A 172 -9.48 5.01 5.24
C THR A 172 -10.17 5.09 3.88
N GLY A 173 -9.42 5.48 2.86
CA GLY A 173 -9.87 5.46 1.47
C GLY A 173 -9.75 4.07 0.82
N ALA A 174 -9.14 3.09 1.49
CA ALA A 174 -8.84 1.79 0.89
C ALA A 174 -10.09 1.03 0.42
N ALA A 175 -11.17 1.06 1.21
CA ALA A 175 -12.43 0.43 0.82
C ALA A 175 -13.06 1.05 -0.44
N LYS A 176 -12.94 2.36 -0.62
CA LYS A 176 -13.39 3.04 -1.86
C LYS A 176 -12.44 2.76 -3.03
N ALA A 177 -11.14 2.77 -2.76
CA ALA A 177 -10.12 2.51 -3.78
C ALA A 177 -10.19 1.09 -4.34
N ILE A 178 -10.76 0.12 -3.59
CA ILE A 178 -10.88 -1.24 -4.07
C ILE A 178 -11.70 -1.35 -5.35
N GLY A 179 -12.75 -0.52 -5.52
CA GLY A 179 -13.55 -0.48 -6.73
C GLY A 179 -12.82 0.05 -7.97
N LEU A 180 -11.70 0.77 -7.79
CA LEU A 180 -10.83 1.20 -8.89
C LEU A 180 -9.88 0.07 -9.33
N VAL A 181 -9.59 -0.87 -8.43
CA VAL A 181 -8.67 -1.99 -8.64
C VAL A 181 -9.42 -3.25 -9.06
N ILE A 182 -10.59 -3.49 -8.45
CA ILE A 182 -11.48 -4.64 -8.67
C ILE A 182 -12.89 -4.08 -8.92
N PRO A 183 -13.27 -3.78 -10.16
CA PRO A 183 -14.53 -3.10 -10.49
C PRO A 183 -15.78 -3.81 -9.95
N GLU A 184 -15.77 -5.13 -9.83
CA GLU A 184 -16.87 -5.95 -9.31
C GLU A 184 -17.16 -5.66 -7.82
N LEU A 185 -16.20 -5.08 -7.10
CA LEU A 185 -16.33 -4.71 -5.69
C LEU A 185 -16.71 -3.24 -5.48
N ASN A 186 -16.93 -2.49 -6.56
CA ASN A 186 -17.33 -1.08 -6.45
C ASN A 186 -18.63 -0.92 -5.66
N GLY A 187 -18.55 -0.12 -4.59
CA GLY A 187 -19.71 0.14 -3.71
C GLY A 187 -20.06 -0.97 -2.72
N LYS A 188 -19.40 -2.13 -2.78
CA LYS A 188 -19.70 -3.26 -1.88
C LYS A 188 -18.95 -3.21 -0.55
N LEU A 189 -17.84 -2.46 -0.47
CA LEU A 189 -17.02 -2.39 0.73
C LEU A 189 -17.04 -0.99 1.35
N ILE A 190 -17.18 -0.96 2.68
CA ILE A 190 -16.90 0.23 3.51
C ILE A 190 -15.72 -0.07 4.42
N GLY A 191 -15.11 0.96 5.03
CA GLY A 191 -13.95 0.68 5.87
C GLY A 191 -13.56 1.77 6.83
N SER A 192 -12.82 1.35 7.86
CA SER A 192 -12.24 2.19 8.90
C SER A 192 -10.79 1.80 9.19
N ALA A 193 -10.09 2.66 9.89
CA ALA A 193 -8.73 2.40 10.37
C ALA A 193 -8.63 2.71 11.86
N GLN A 194 -7.85 1.92 12.58
CA GLN A 194 -7.41 2.20 13.94
C GLN A 194 -5.89 2.30 13.93
N ARG A 195 -5.35 3.50 14.19
CA ARG A 195 -3.91 3.66 14.36
C ARG A 195 -3.54 3.26 15.78
N VAL A 196 -2.51 2.44 15.93
CA VAL A 196 -2.08 1.87 17.21
C VAL A 196 -0.60 2.18 17.50
N PRO A 197 -0.16 2.12 18.76
CA PRO A 197 1.21 2.41 19.18
C PRO A 197 2.22 1.34 18.72
N VAL A 198 2.31 1.09 17.44
CA VAL A 198 3.23 0.14 16.81
C VAL A 198 3.99 0.88 15.71
N PRO A 199 5.34 0.81 15.66
CA PRO A 199 6.14 1.61 14.72
C PRO A 199 5.97 1.16 13.26
N THR A 200 5.82 -0.13 13.01
CA THR A 200 5.48 -0.72 11.71
C THR A 200 4.88 -2.11 11.91
N GLY A 201 4.29 -2.69 10.87
CA GLY A 201 3.53 -3.92 10.97
C GLY A 201 2.05 -3.65 11.24
N SER A 202 1.22 -3.88 10.24
CA SER A 202 -0.22 -3.58 10.23
C SER A 202 -1.00 -4.80 9.77
N THR A 203 -2.27 -4.85 10.10
CA THR A 203 -3.16 -5.92 9.63
C THR A 203 -4.45 -5.34 9.06
N THR A 204 -4.96 -5.98 8.02
CA THR A 204 -6.26 -5.71 7.43
C THR A 204 -7.21 -6.88 7.69
N ILE A 205 -8.34 -6.60 8.28
CA ILE A 205 -9.44 -7.53 8.55
C ILE A 205 -10.56 -7.20 7.56
N LEU A 206 -10.99 -8.17 6.78
CA LEU A 206 -12.17 -8.06 5.92
C LEU A 206 -13.24 -9.00 6.45
N THR A 207 -14.32 -8.42 6.97
CA THR A 207 -15.56 -9.14 7.29
C THR A 207 -16.54 -8.91 6.15
N ALA A 208 -16.98 -9.98 5.50
CA ALA A 208 -17.81 -9.88 4.30
C ALA A 208 -18.93 -10.91 4.29
N VAL A 209 -20.05 -10.53 3.68
CA VAL A 209 -21.08 -11.47 3.27
C VAL A 209 -20.73 -11.95 1.87
N VAL A 210 -20.57 -13.26 1.71
CA VAL A 210 -20.26 -13.90 0.44
C VAL A 210 -21.37 -14.87 0.05
N LYS A 211 -21.49 -15.13 -1.26
CA LYS A 211 -22.49 -16.04 -1.80
C LYS A 211 -21.82 -17.31 -2.30
N GLY A 212 -22.36 -18.48 -1.91
CA GLY A 212 -21.89 -19.79 -2.37
C GLY A 212 -22.74 -20.93 -1.83
N ALA A 213 -22.65 -22.10 -2.44
CA ALA A 213 -23.40 -23.27 -2.00
C ALA A 213 -22.79 -23.91 -0.73
N ASP A 214 -21.48 -23.94 -0.65
CA ASP A 214 -20.72 -24.54 0.46
C ASP A 214 -19.42 -23.78 0.67
N VAL A 215 -19.49 -22.72 1.50
CA VAL A 215 -18.33 -21.89 1.85
C VAL A 215 -17.78 -22.36 3.19
N THR A 216 -16.53 -22.82 3.18
CA THR A 216 -15.85 -23.36 4.37
C THR A 216 -14.52 -22.62 4.62
N LYS A 217 -14.03 -22.70 5.85
CA LYS A 217 -12.70 -22.19 6.21
C LYS A 217 -11.62 -22.84 5.34
N GLU A 218 -11.68 -24.14 5.18
CA GLU A 218 -10.72 -24.93 4.40
C GLU A 218 -10.76 -24.51 2.92
N GLY A 219 -11.96 -24.29 2.36
CA GLY A 219 -12.14 -23.83 0.99
C GLY A 219 -11.58 -22.45 0.76
N ILE A 220 -11.84 -21.50 1.68
CA ILE A 220 -11.24 -20.16 1.63
C ILE A 220 -9.71 -20.23 1.71
N ASN A 221 -9.18 -20.97 2.70
CA ASN A 221 -7.73 -21.09 2.88
C ASN A 221 -7.06 -21.73 1.66
N ALA A 222 -7.69 -22.75 1.05
CA ALA A 222 -7.21 -23.35 -0.17
C ALA A 222 -7.19 -22.36 -1.35
N ALA A 223 -8.23 -21.55 -1.51
CA ALA A 223 -8.30 -20.52 -2.55
C ALA A 223 -7.22 -19.45 -2.35
N MET A 224 -7.01 -18.99 -1.11
CA MET A 224 -5.95 -18.04 -0.79
C MET A 224 -4.57 -18.62 -1.05
N LYS A 225 -4.34 -19.89 -0.69
CA LYS A 225 -3.07 -20.60 -0.96
C LYS A 225 -2.80 -20.75 -2.47
N ALA A 226 -3.85 -21.03 -3.23
CA ALA A 226 -3.76 -21.13 -4.69
C ALA A 226 -3.47 -19.79 -5.38
N ALA A 227 -3.92 -18.67 -4.77
CA ALA A 227 -3.68 -17.32 -5.24
C ALA A 227 -2.30 -16.76 -4.83
N ALA A 228 -1.52 -17.51 -4.03
CA ALA A 228 -0.22 -17.04 -3.54
C ALA A 228 0.75 -16.73 -4.69
N SER A 229 1.52 -15.66 -4.51
CA SER A 229 2.46 -15.14 -5.52
C SER A 229 3.62 -14.41 -4.82
N GLU A 230 4.52 -13.79 -5.59
CA GLU A 230 5.55 -12.91 -5.03
C GLU A 230 5.00 -11.67 -4.29
N SER A 231 3.75 -11.30 -4.56
CA SER A 231 3.05 -10.16 -3.97
C SER A 231 2.04 -10.53 -2.91
N PHE A 232 1.50 -11.74 -2.95
CA PHE A 232 0.51 -12.26 -2.03
C PHE A 232 1.01 -13.54 -1.37
N GLY A 233 1.45 -13.41 -0.11
CA GLY A 233 1.95 -14.53 0.69
C GLY A 233 0.82 -15.27 1.41
N TYR A 234 1.12 -16.49 1.87
CA TYR A 234 0.22 -17.34 2.64
C TYR A 234 0.95 -17.83 3.90
N ASN A 235 0.29 -17.72 5.06
CA ASN A 235 0.84 -18.08 6.37
C ASN A 235 -0.10 -18.97 7.17
N GLU A 236 0.46 -19.99 7.83
CA GLU A 236 -0.23 -20.90 8.76
C GLU A 236 0.36 -20.84 10.19
N ASP A 237 1.41 -20.03 10.40
CA ASP A 237 2.04 -19.87 11.71
C ASP A 237 1.33 -18.78 12.54
N ALA A 238 1.45 -18.88 13.86
CA ALA A 238 0.94 -17.91 14.80
C ALA A 238 1.87 -16.69 14.88
N ILE A 239 1.65 -15.71 13.99
CA ILE A 239 2.47 -14.50 13.88
C ILE A 239 1.78 -13.28 14.48
N VAL A 240 2.58 -12.25 14.77
CA VAL A 240 2.16 -10.94 15.23
C VAL A 240 2.82 -9.83 14.40
N SER A 241 2.45 -8.58 14.65
CA SER A 241 2.90 -7.43 13.84
C SER A 241 4.43 -7.28 13.74
N SER A 242 5.19 -7.69 14.73
CA SER A 242 6.66 -7.60 14.68
C SER A 242 7.30 -8.62 13.73
N ASP A 243 6.62 -9.74 13.45
CA ASP A 243 7.13 -10.80 12.57
C ASP A 243 7.08 -10.39 11.09
N VAL A 244 6.23 -9.41 10.75
CA VAL A 244 6.08 -8.94 9.37
C VAL A 244 6.98 -7.74 9.03
N ILE A 245 7.81 -7.29 9.96
CA ILE A 245 8.74 -6.17 9.74
C ILE A 245 9.79 -6.57 8.69
N GLY A 246 9.94 -5.74 7.66
CA GLY A 246 10.84 -5.98 6.54
C GLY A 246 10.29 -6.94 5.47
N MET A 247 9.05 -7.38 5.62
CA MET A 247 8.39 -8.26 4.65
C MET A 247 8.19 -7.58 3.29
N ARG A 248 8.32 -8.35 2.21
CA ARG A 248 8.19 -7.86 0.82
C ARG A 248 6.87 -8.23 0.14
N PHE A 249 6.07 -9.10 0.72
CA PHE A 249 4.71 -9.33 0.22
C PHE A 249 3.87 -8.07 0.42
N GLY A 250 3.08 -7.69 -0.57
CA GLY A 250 2.10 -6.60 -0.43
C GLY A 250 1.02 -6.94 0.59
N SER A 251 0.71 -8.23 0.69
CA SER A 251 -0.28 -8.82 1.59
C SER A 251 0.17 -10.22 1.98
N LEU A 252 0.16 -10.55 3.27
CA LEU A 252 0.42 -11.89 3.78
C LEU A 252 -0.85 -12.43 4.44
N PHE A 253 -1.54 -13.31 3.75
CA PHE A 253 -2.78 -13.92 4.25
C PHE A 253 -2.49 -14.80 5.48
N ASP A 254 -3.31 -14.63 6.52
CA ASP A 254 -3.23 -15.41 7.76
C ASP A 254 -4.36 -16.45 7.83
N ALA A 255 -4.05 -17.69 7.46
CA ALA A 255 -5.00 -18.79 7.44
C ALA A 255 -5.51 -19.18 8.84
N THR A 256 -4.80 -18.80 9.90
CA THR A 256 -5.21 -19.09 11.27
C THR A 256 -6.42 -18.25 11.69
N GLN A 257 -6.62 -17.08 11.07
CA GLN A 257 -7.65 -16.09 11.42
C GLN A 257 -8.93 -16.19 10.56
N THR A 258 -9.02 -17.16 9.65
CA THR A 258 -10.23 -17.36 8.83
C THR A 258 -11.38 -17.85 9.67
N MET A 259 -12.51 -17.15 9.60
CA MET A 259 -13.77 -17.51 10.25
C MET A 259 -14.89 -17.57 9.21
N VAL A 260 -15.83 -18.50 9.39
CA VAL A 260 -16.99 -18.70 8.51
C VAL A 260 -18.22 -18.99 9.34
N ALA A 261 -19.30 -18.29 9.08
CA ALA A 261 -20.62 -18.56 9.64
C ALA A 261 -21.69 -18.58 8.54
N LYS A 262 -22.48 -19.64 8.47
CA LYS A 262 -23.63 -19.70 7.54
C LYS A 262 -24.75 -18.81 8.07
N ILE A 263 -25.25 -17.87 7.26
CA ILE A 263 -26.33 -16.95 7.64
C ILE A 263 -27.64 -17.18 6.88
N ALA A 264 -27.57 -17.80 5.69
CA ALA A 264 -28.72 -18.24 4.92
C ALA A 264 -28.33 -19.44 4.03
N ASP A 265 -29.22 -19.95 3.18
CA ASP A 265 -28.95 -21.16 2.40
C ASP A 265 -27.70 -21.04 1.48
N ASP A 266 -27.53 -19.89 0.88
CA ASP A 266 -26.41 -19.60 -0.05
C ASP A 266 -25.58 -18.37 0.39
N LEU A 267 -25.73 -17.90 1.63
CA LEU A 267 -25.02 -16.74 2.18
C LEU A 267 -24.22 -17.10 3.42
N TYR A 268 -23.00 -16.61 3.45
CA TYR A 268 -22.06 -16.81 4.55
C TYR A 268 -21.44 -15.49 4.96
N GLU A 269 -21.34 -15.26 6.27
CA GLU A 269 -20.48 -14.23 6.83
C GLU A 269 -19.09 -14.82 7.04
N VAL A 270 -18.09 -14.16 6.49
CA VAL A 270 -16.71 -14.61 6.56
C VAL A 270 -15.81 -13.50 7.09
N GLN A 271 -14.78 -13.87 7.85
CA GLN A 271 -13.68 -13.00 8.19
C GLN A 271 -12.40 -13.57 7.61
N VAL A 272 -11.63 -12.73 6.92
CA VAL A 272 -10.29 -13.02 6.42
C VAL A 272 -9.34 -11.91 6.84
N VAL A 273 -8.08 -12.28 7.10
CA VAL A 273 -7.07 -11.38 7.67
C VAL A 273 -5.79 -11.46 6.85
N SER A 274 -5.19 -10.32 6.60
CA SER A 274 -3.86 -10.23 6.02
C SER A 274 -2.98 -9.23 6.75
N TRP A 275 -1.70 -9.55 6.86
CA TRP A 275 -0.66 -8.71 7.40
C TRP A 275 0.10 -7.96 6.31
N TYR A 276 0.68 -6.82 6.66
CA TYR A 276 1.58 -6.05 5.80
C TYR A 276 2.52 -5.18 6.62
N ASP A 277 3.76 -5.08 6.18
CA ASP A 277 4.62 -3.99 6.61
C ASP A 277 4.19 -2.74 5.84
N ASN A 278 3.60 -1.77 6.53
CA ASN A 278 3.05 -0.57 5.87
C ASN A 278 4.11 0.29 5.16
N GLU A 279 5.40 0.05 5.44
CA GLU A 279 6.54 0.68 4.75
C GLU A 279 7.12 -0.25 3.68
N ASN A 280 7.73 -1.38 4.07
CA ASN A 280 8.50 -2.22 3.16
C ASN A 280 7.62 -3.03 2.18
N SER A 281 6.45 -3.54 2.62
CA SER A 281 5.51 -4.20 1.72
C SER A 281 5.02 -3.26 0.62
N TYR A 282 4.63 -2.03 1.01
CA TYR A 282 4.17 -1.03 0.06
C TYR A 282 5.29 -0.60 -0.90
N THR A 283 6.49 -0.33 -0.40
CA THR A 283 7.64 0.04 -1.23
C THR A 283 7.98 -1.07 -2.22
N SER A 284 7.94 -2.34 -1.79
CA SER A 284 8.17 -3.49 -2.66
C SER A 284 7.13 -3.60 -3.78
N GLN A 285 5.85 -3.39 -3.48
CA GLN A 285 4.78 -3.37 -4.47
C GLN A 285 4.94 -2.20 -5.45
N MET A 286 5.27 -1.02 -4.94
CA MET A 286 5.51 0.16 -5.75
C MET A 286 6.69 -0.05 -6.73
N VAL A 287 7.78 -0.66 -6.28
CA VAL A 287 8.92 -1.00 -7.14
C VAL A 287 8.52 -1.99 -8.25
N ARG A 288 7.73 -3.02 -7.93
CA ARG A 288 7.17 -3.94 -8.94
C ARG A 288 6.30 -3.20 -9.95
N THR A 289 5.42 -2.33 -9.48
CA THR A 289 4.57 -1.49 -10.33
C THR A 289 5.39 -0.56 -11.24
N ILE A 290 6.42 0.11 -10.71
CA ILE A 290 7.32 0.97 -11.48
C ILE A 290 8.02 0.16 -12.57
N LYS A 291 8.58 -0.99 -12.22
CA LYS A 291 9.27 -1.87 -13.18
C LYS A 291 8.33 -2.28 -14.32
N TYR A 292 7.17 -2.82 -13.99
CA TYR A 292 6.18 -3.21 -14.98
C TYR A 292 5.76 -2.03 -15.87
N PHE A 293 5.48 -0.87 -15.25
CA PHE A 293 5.05 0.33 -15.98
C PHE A 293 6.13 0.90 -16.88
N ALA A 294 7.40 0.77 -16.52
CA ALA A 294 8.52 1.21 -17.35
C ALA A 294 8.72 0.34 -18.60
N GLU A 295 8.31 -0.93 -18.54
CA GLU A 295 8.55 -1.92 -19.61
C GLU A 295 7.43 -1.99 -20.66
N ILE A 296 6.27 -1.37 -20.43
CA ILE A 296 5.12 -1.35 -21.35
C ILE A 296 5.07 -0.15 -22.27
#